data_93f12848c7121921088fa80834c76633
#
_entry.id   93f12848c7121921088fa80834c76633
#
_cell.length_a   1.000
_cell.length_b   1.000
_cell.length_c   1.000
_cell.angle_alpha   90.00
_cell.angle_beta   90.00
_cell.angle_gamma   90.00
#
_symmetry.space_group_name_H-M   'P 1'
#
loop_
_entity.id
_entity.type
_entity.pdbx_description
1 polymer ?
#
loop_
_entity_poly.entity_id
_entity_poly.type
_entity_poly.pdbx_seq_one_letter_code
_entity_poly.pdbx_strand_id
1 'polypeptide(L)'
;SAASDVYKRQAHYIAESVSNSISVINAGDGSHEHPTQALLDCYTIRKNLGELNGKRIAIVGDIKHSRVARSNVKAFLALGASVTLVGPKTLMPFNTDDWGVETTDQFDSVIGDSDVLYMLRMQLERQQKSFVPSLREYAKEYGLSDTRAQSMKPESLIMHP
;
A
#
# COMPACT_ATOMS: atom_id res chain seq x y z
N SER A 1 21.47 -4.73 -12.09
CA SER A 1 22.85 -4.21 -12.15
C SER A 1 23.32 -3.91 -10.74
N ALA A 2 24.61 -4.13 -10.43
CA ALA A 2 25.18 -3.94 -9.08
C ALA A 2 24.90 -2.57 -8.46
N ALA A 3 24.81 -1.49 -9.24
CA ALA A 3 24.44 -0.16 -8.76
C ALA A 3 23.02 -0.08 -8.19
N SER A 4 22.07 -0.84 -8.75
CA SER A 4 20.69 -0.90 -8.25
C SER A 4 20.60 -1.60 -6.88
N ASP A 5 21.47 -2.54 -6.59
CA ASP A 5 21.45 -3.30 -5.33
C ASP A 5 22.12 -2.53 -4.18
N VAL A 6 23.06 -1.64 -4.47
CA VAL A 6 23.69 -0.77 -3.46
C VAL A 6 22.67 0.21 -2.85
N TYR A 7 21.67 0.67 -3.62
CA TYR A 7 20.62 1.54 -3.09
C TYR A 7 19.47 0.79 -2.39
N LYS A 8 19.41 -0.54 -2.56
CA LYS A 8 18.38 -1.38 -1.96
C LYS A 8 18.85 -1.94 -0.63
N ARG A 9 18.97 -1.33 0.42
CA ARG A 9 19.34 -1.77 1.77
C ARG A 9 20.32 -0.82 2.46
N GLN A 10 20.41 0.41 1.97
CA GLN A 10 21.31 1.40 2.58
C GLN A 10 21.03 1.58 4.08
N ALA A 11 19.75 1.68 4.47
CA ALA A 11 19.39 1.84 5.86
C ALA A 11 19.83 0.64 6.72
N HIS A 12 19.70 -0.57 6.18
CA HIS A 12 20.13 -1.80 6.86
C HIS A 12 21.66 -1.87 6.97
N TYR A 13 22.37 -1.60 5.87
CA TYR A 13 23.84 -1.57 5.88
C TYR A 13 24.39 -0.52 6.85
N ILE A 14 23.80 0.67 6.88
CA ILE A 14 24.19 1.71 7.83
C ILE A 14 23.93 1.24 9.27
N ALA A 15 22.77 0.64 9.53
CA ALA A 15 22.42 0.14 10.86
C ALA A 15 23.40 -0.94 11.37
N GLU A 16 23.89 -1.80 10.47
CA GLU A 16 24.92 -2.81 10.80
C GLU A 16 26.33 -2.22 10.97
N SER A 17 26.60 -1.06 10.36
CA SER A 17 27.91 -0.44 10.34
C SER A 17 28.15 0.57 11.46
N VAL A 18 27.09 1.05 12.12
CA VAL A 18 27.18 2.02 13.20
C VAL A 18 27.08 1.34 14.57
N SER A 19 27.53 2.05 15.62
CA SER A 19 27.43 1.52 16.97
C SER A 19 25.95 1.40 17.42
N ASN A 20 25.66 0.48 18.33
CA ASN A 20 24.32 0.27 18.89
C ASN A 20 23.72 1.49 19.62
N SER A 21 24.54 2.51 19.88
CA SER A 21 24.09 3.78 20.47
C SER A 21 23.49 4.75 19.45
N ILE A 22 23.60 4.46 18.15
CA ILE A 22 23.13 5.32 17.07
C ILE A 22 21.84 4.72 16.49
N SER A 23 20.75 5.49 16.53
CA SER A 23 19.48 5.10 15.94
C SER A 23 19.49 5.38 14.43
N VAL A 24 19.12 4.38 13.64
CA VAL A 24 18.95 4.49 12.18
C VAL A 24 17.49 4.39 11.82
N ILE A 25 16.94 5.43 11.21
CA ILE A 25 15.52 5.49 10.80
C ILE A 25 15.44 5.33 9.28
N ASN A 26 14.79 4.25 8.84
CA ASN A 26 14.54 4.01 7.42
C ASN A 26 13.33 4.85 6.95
N ALA A 27 13.61 5.96 6.26
CA ALA A 27 12.60 6.84 5.66
C ALA A 27 12.28 6.49 4.19
N GLY A 28 12.71 5.33 3.73
CA GLY A 28 12.46 4.81 2.38
C GLY A 28 13.67 4.15 1.77
N ASP A 29 13.50 2.91 1.34
CA ASP A 29 14.55 2.04 0.82
C ASP A 29 14.21 1.60 -0.60
N GLY A 30 14.54 2.41 -1.57
CA GLY A 30 14.36 2.12 -2.99
C GLY A 30 12.92 1.69 -3.34
N SER A 31 12.77 0.48 -3.90
CA SER A 31 11.47 -0.14 -4.17
C SER A 31 11.04 -1.10 -3.06
N HIS A 32 11.84 -1.26 -1.99
CA HIS A 32 11.66 -2.31 -0.99
C HIS A 32 10.62 -1.90 0.06
N GLU A 33 10.92 -0.91 0.90
CA GLU A 33 10.06 -0.50 2.02
C GLU A 33 10.00 1.02 2.24
N HIS A 34 8.97 1.45 2.97
CA HIS A 34 8.77 2.82 3.43
C HIS A 34 8.16 2.83 4.84
N PRO A 35 8.92 2.41 5.88
CA PRO A 35 8.38 2.21 7.22
C PRO A 35 7.80 3.48 7.83
N THR A 36 8.44 4.64 7.61
CA THR A 36 7.95 5.91 8.15
C THR A 36 6.60 6.32 7.55
N GLN A 37 6.34 6.00 6.25
CA GLN A 37 5.03 6.20 5.65
C GLN A 37 3.98 5.29 6.31
N ALA A 38 4.30 4.02 6.53
CA ALA A 38 3.38 3.10 7.18
C ALA A 38 3.02 3.56 8.61
N LEU A 39 3.99 4.07 9.38
CA LEU A 39 3.72 4.63 10.71
C LEU A 39 2.84 5.87 10.64
N LEU A 40 3.09 6.77 9.67
CA LEU A 40 2.26 7.94 9.43
C LEU A 40 0.82 7.55 9.09
N ASP A 41 0.64 6.54 8.24
CA ASP A 41 -0.67 6.05 7.83
C ASP A 41 -1.41 5.41 9.01
N CYS A 42 -0.74 4.58 9.80
CA CYS A 42 -1.31 4.01 11.04
C CYS A 42 -1.73 5.11 12.02
N TYR A 43 -0.88 6.13 12.22
CA TYR A 43 -1.21 7.27 13.07
C TYR A 43 -2.43 8.03 12.56
N THR A 44 -2.51 8.26 11.25
CA THR A 44 -3.62 8.97 10.61
C THR A 44 -4.94 8.21 10.79
N ILE A 45 -4.93 6.90 10.54
CA ILE A 45 -6.10 6.04 10.75
C ILE A 45 -6.53 6.08 12.21
N ARG A 46 -5.58 5.87 13.13
CA ARG A 46 -5.87 5.87 14.57
C ARG A 46 -6.45 7.20 15.05
N LYS A 47 -5.94 8.32 14.55
CA LYS A 47 -6.43 9.65 14.90
C LYS A 47 -7.87 9.90 14.45
N ASN A 48 -8.26 9.36 13.29
CA ASN A 48 -9.58 9.62 12.70
C ASN A 48 -10.61 8.53 13.01
N LEU A 49 -10.21 7.26 13.08
CA LEU A 49 -11.09 6.10 13.21
C LEU A 49 -10.88 5.29 14.50
N GLY A 50 -9.95 5.70 15.36
CA GLY A 50 -9.59 4.94 16.55
C GLY A 50 -8.64 3.78 16.24
N GLU A 51 -8.65 2.74 17.08
CA GLU A 51 -7.74 1.59 16.92
C GLU A 51 -7.95 0.86 15.59
N LEU A 52 -6.86 0.36 15.03
CA LEU A 52 -6.89 -0.37 13.76
C LEU A 52 -7.44 -1.79 13.90
N ASN A 53 -7.46 -2.32 15.11
CA ASN A 53 -7.97 -3.68 15.35
C ASN A 53 -9.41 -3.83 14.84
N GLY A 54 -9.64 -4.83 14.00
CA GLY A 54 -10.94 -5.11 13.38
C GLY A 54 -11.34 -4.15 12.24
N LYS A 55 -10.53 -3.15 11.87
CA LYS A 55 -10.80 -2.29 10.71
C LYS A 55 -10.54 -3.04 9.41
N ARG A 56 -11.36 -2.77 8.39
CA ARG A 56 -11.22 -3.29 7.03
C ARG A 56 -10.59 -2.24 6.14
N ILE A 57 -9.43 -2.54 5.58
CA ILE A 57 -8.63 -1.62 4.78
C ILE A 57 -8.47 -2.20 3.36
N ALA A 58 -8.96 -1.49 2.35
CA ALA A 58 -8.71 -1.84 0.96
C ALA A 58 -7.56 -0.99 0.41
N ILE A 59 -6.49 -1.63 -0.07
CA ILE A 59 -5.38 -0.98 -0.76
C ILE A 59 -5.57 -1.18 -2.25
N VAL A 60 -5.79 -0.08 -2.98
CA VAL A 60 -6.23 -0.10 -4.37
C VAL A 60 -5.14 0.43 -5.29
N GLY A 61 -4.80 -0.34 -6.33
CA GLY A 61 -3.95 0.17 -7.41
C GLY A 61 -2.74 -0.66 -7.76
N ASP A 62 -1.60 -0.02 -7.99
CA ASP A 62 -0.34 -0.66 -8.38
C ASP A 62 0.40 -1.22 -7.15
N ILE A 63 -0.07 -2.36 -6.66
CA ILE A 63 0.48 -3.02 -5.47
C ILE A 63 1.91 -3.51 -5.73
N LYS A 64 2.13 -4.09 -6.90
CA LYS A 64 3.39 -4.74 -7.28
C LYS A 64 4.60 -3.80 -7.19
N HIS A 65 4.43 -2.56 -7.61
CA HIS A 65 5.51 -1.59 -7.66
C HIS A 65 5.51 -0.63 -6.45
N SER A 66 4.54 -0.77 -5.55
CA SER A 66 4.39 0.11 -4.39
C SER A 66 5.16 -0.43 -3.17
N ARG A 67 6.22 0.28 -2.79
CA ARG A 67 6.90 0.05 -1.51
C ARG A 67 6.02 0.40 -0.30
N VAL A 68 5.12 1.38 -0.48
CA VAL A 68 4.17 1.81 0.56
C VAL A 68 3.18 0.69 0.85
N ALA A 69 2.59 0.06 -0.17
CA ALA A 69 1.67 -1.05 0.02
C ALA A 69 2.30 -2.18 0.86
N ARG A 70 3.57 -2.55 0.58
CA ARG A 70 4.28 -3.59 1.35
C ARG A 70 4.43 -3.25 2.83
N SER A 71 4.87 -2.03 3.12
CA SER A 71 5.05 -1.59 4.50
C SER A 71 3.72 -1.43 5.22
N ASN A 72 2.69 -0.91 4.53
CA ASN A 72 1.35 -0.73 5.08
C ASN A 72 0.68 -2.06 5.40
N VAL A 73 0.76 -3.06 4.51
CA VAL A 73 0.21 -4.41 4.79
C VAL A 73 0.78 -4.95 6.10
N LYS A 74 2.11 -4.93 6.25
CA LYS A 74 2.76 -5.42 7.48
C LYS A 74 2.30 -4.67 8.73
N ALA A 75 2.25 -3.33 8.65
CA ALA A 75 1.86 -2.49 9.78
C ALA A 75 0.38 -2.65 10.16
N PHE A 76 -0.51 -2.68 9.17
CA PHE A 76 -1.95 -2.81 9.40
C PHE A 76 -2.30 -4.18 9.98
N LEU A 77 -1.73 -5.27 9.43
CA LEU A 77 -1.93 -6.62 9.98
C LEU A 77 -1.38 -6.73 11.40
N ALA A 78 -0.20 -6.17 11.68
CA ALA A 78 0.40 -6.18 13.02
C ALA A 78 -0.47 -5.43 14.05
N LEU A 79 -1.29 -4.47 13.61
CA LEU A 79 -2.23 -3.73 14.44
C LEU A 79 -3.66 -4.31 14.43
N GLY A 80 -3.84 -5.50 13.86
CA GLY A 80 -5.10 -6.26 13.90
C GLY A 80 -6.15 -5.83 12.89
N ALA A 81 -5.78 -5.03 11.87
CA ALA A 81 -6.67 -4.75 10.75
C ALA A 81 -6.72 -5.92 9.76
N SER A 82 -7.81 -6.05 9.02
CA SER A 82 -7.87 -6.90 7.82
C SER A 82 -7.56 -6.07 6.59
N VAL A 83 -6.80 -6.65 5.66
CA VAL A 83 -6.36 -5.95 4.46
C VAL A 83 -6.80 -6.72 3.22
N THR A 84 -7.43 -6.01 2.28
CA THR A 84 -7.75 -6.52 0.94
C THR A 84 -6.96 -5.71 -0.10
N LEU A 85 -6.21 -6.39 -0.94
CA LEU A 85 -5.50 -5.78 -2.07
C LEU A 85 -6.42 -5.78 -3.30
N VAL A 86 -6.58 -4.62 -3.92
CA VAL A 86 -7.50 -4.43 -5.04
C VAL A 86 -6.74 -3.92 -6.26
N GLY A 87 -6.86 -4.63 -7.37
CA GLY A 87 -6.24 -4.20 -8.62
C GLY A 87 -6.17 -5.33 -9.66
N PRO A 88 -5.77 -5.01 -10.89
CA PRO A 88 -5.65 -6.02 -11.93
C PRO A 88 -4.54 -7.03 -11.59
N LYS A 89 -4.70 -8.27 -11.99
CA LYS A 89 -3.73 -9.36 -11.74
C LYS A 89 -2.31 -9.03 -12.19
N THR A 90 -2.16 -8.22 -13.22
CA THR A 90 -0.87 -7.76 -13.74
C THR A 90 -0.11 -6.83 -12.80
N LEU A 91 -0.84 -6.14 -11.91
CA LEU A 91 -0.31 -5.23 -10.89
C LEU A 91 -0.30 -5.83 -9.49
N MET A 92 -0.61 -7.11 -9.34
CA MET A 92 -0.48 -7.85 -8.09
C MET A 92 0.92 -8.50 -7.99
N PRO A 93 1.52 -8.58 -6.81
CA PRO A 93 2.69 -9.41 -6.56
C PRO A 93 2.40 -10.89 -6.80
N PHE A 94 3.42 -11.67 -7.15
CA PHE A 94 3.25 -13.12 -7.40
C PHE A 94 2.91 -13.93 -6.13
N ASN A 95 3.35 -13.48 -4.96
CA ASN A 95 3.26 -14.23 -3.69
C ASN A 95 2.41 -13.47 -2.66
N THR A 96 1.20 -13.05 -3.04
CA THR A 96 0.26 -12.37 -2.11
C THR A 96 -0.26 -13.30 -1.03
N ASP A 97 -0.29 -14.60 -1.27
CA ASP A 97 -0.72 -15.62 -0.30
C ASP A 97 0.15 -15.59 0.97
N ASP A 98 1.45 -15.31 0.81
CA ASP A 98 2.40 -15.19 1.92
C ASP A 98 2.20 -13.93 2.77
N TRP A 99 1.38 -12.97 2.30
CA TRP A 99 1.16 -11.71 3.01
C TRP A 99 0.02 -11.79 4.02
N GLY A 100 -0.77 -12.86 4.02
CA GLY A 100 -1.91 -13.01 4.91
C GLY A 100 -3.06 -12.04 4.61
N VAL A 101 -3.25 -11.69 3.33
CA VAL A 101 -4.23 -10.72 2.85
C VAL A 101 -5.14 -11.32 1.78
N GLU A 102 -6.34 -10.80 1.66
CA GLU A 102 -7.23 -11.10 0.55
C GLU A 102 -6.85 -10.30 -0.70
N THR A 103 -7.15 -10.82 -1.88
CA THR A 103 -6.93 -10.13 -3.15
C THR A 103 -8.18 -10.19 -4.03
N THR A 104 -8.50 -9.10 -4.72
CA THR A 104 -9.60 -9.04 -5.68
C THR A 104 -9.30 -8.08 -6.82
N ASP A 105 -9.89 -8.31 -7.97
CA ASP A 105 -9.93 -7.38 -9.09
C ASP A 105 -11.25 -6.58 -9.15
N GLN A 106 -12.20 -6.88 -8.23
CA GLN A 106 -13.53 -6.27 -8.17
C GLN A 106 -13.56 -5.12 -7.15
N PHE A 107 -13.20 -3.91 -7.56
CA PHE A 107 -13.12 -2.76 -6.64
C PHE A 107 -14.47 -2.46 -5.98
N ASP A 108 -15.56 -2.49 -6.73
CA ASP A 108 -16.91 -2.16 -6.23
C ASP A 108 -17.38 -3.13 -5.13
N SER A 109 -16.85 -4.36 -5.08
CA SER A 109 -17.23 -5.34 -4.07
C SER A 109 -16.74 -5.03 -2.66
N VAL A 110 -15.71 -4.18 -2.52
CA VAL A 110 -15.07 -3.89 -1.23
C VAL A 110 -15.40 -2.50 -0.68
N ILE A 111 -15.89 -1.59 -1.52
CA ILE A 111 -16.07 -0.17 -1.16
C ILE A 111 -17.01 -0.01 0.02
N GLY A 112 -18.20 -0.63 -0.03
CA GLY A 112 -19.23 -0.49 0.99
C GLY A 112 -18.85 -1.07 2.36
N ASP A 113 -17.89 -1.96 2.38
CA ASP A 113 -17.44 -2.66 3.59
C ASP A 113 -16.15 -2.10 4.19
N SER A 114 -15.39 -1.33 3.43
CA SER A 114 -14.12 -0.77 3.86
C SER A 114 -14.28 0.39 4.83
N ASP A 115 -13.48 0.38 5.89
CA ASP A 115 -13.31 1.52 6.79
C ASP A 115 -12.27 2.50 6.25
N VAL A 116 -11.29 1.98 5.47
CA VAL A 116 -10.27 2.80 4.80
C VAL A 116 -10.11 2.34 3.36
N LEU A 117 -10.17 3.29 2.42
CA LEU A 117 -9.74 3.11 1.05
C LEU A 117 -8.37 3.79 0.87
N TYR A 118 -7.34 2.99 0.66
CA TYR A 118 -5.98 3.48 0.44
C TYR A 118 -5.66 3.44 -1.05
N MET A 119 -5.78 4.59 -1.72
CA MET A 119 -5.62 4.72 -3.16
C MET A 119 -4.14 4.91 -3.52
N LEU A 120 -3.54 3.93 -4.18
CA LEU A 120 -2.15 4.00 -4.61
C LEU A 120 -2.00 4.83 -5.89
N ARG A 121 -0.89 5.56 -5.98
CA ARG A 121 -0.47 6.20 -7.21
C ARG A 121 -0.05 5.15 -8.24
N MET A 122 -0.48 5.30 -9.49
CA MET A 122 0.06 4.53 -10.62
C MET A 122 1.51 4.96 -10.89
N GLN A 123 2.45 4.01 -10.84
CA GLN A 123 3.88 4.29 -11.00
C GLN A 123 4.34 4.06 -12.45
N LEU A 124 3.89 4.93 -13.37
CA LEU A 124 4.19 4.81 -14.80
C LEU A 124 5.68 4.87 -15.09
N GLU A 125 6.42 5.66 -14.34
CA GLU A 125 7.86 5.83 -14.46
C GLU A 125 8.68 4.57 -14.12
N ARG A 126 8.07 3.60 -13.42
CA ARG A 126 8.70 2.31 -13.05
C ARG A 126 8.28 1.16 -13.96
N GLN A 127 7.33 1.40 -14.84
CA GLN A 127 6.82 0.40 -15.76
C GLN A 127 7.64 0.39 -17.05
N GLN A 128 8.48 -0.62 -17.25
CA GLN A 128 9.20 -0.84 -18.52
C GLN A 128 8.29 -1.38 -19.63
N LYS A 129 7.10 -1.86 -19.27
CA LYS A 129 6.05 -2.38 -20.18
C LYS A 129 4.70 -1.90 -19.68
N SER A 130 3.73 -1.72 -20.58
CA SER A 130 2.36 -1.42 -20.21
C SER A 130 1.74 -2.65 -19.50
N PHE A 131 1.42 -2.52 -18.22
CA PHE A 131 0.75 -3.55 -17.43
C PHE A 131 -0.76 -3.40 -17.42
N VAL A 132 -1.26 -2.35 -18.02
CA VAL A 132 -2.69 -2.07 -18.20
C VAL A 132 -2.96 -1.71 -19.66
N PRO A 133 -4.11 -2.07 -20.23
CA PRO A 133 -4.46 -1.80 -21.63
C PRO A 133 -4.43 -0.30 -21.94
N SER A 134 -5.00 0.51 -21.07
CA SER A 134 -4.93 1.97 -21.12
C SER A 134 -5.13 2.59 -19.73
N LEU A 135 -4.61 3.80 -19.53
CA LEU A 135 -4.84 4.57 -18.29
C LEU A 135 -6.32 4.93 -18.12
N ARG A 136 -7.04 5.12 -19.23
CA ARG A 136 -8.47 5.45 -19.21
C ARG A 136 -9.30 4.26 -18.70
N GLU A 137 -8.99 3.06 -19.16
CA GLU A 137 -9.65 1.83 -18.69
C GLU A 137 -9.32 1.58 -17.22
N TYR A 138 -8.06 1.70 -16.85
CA TYR A 138 -7.65 1.58 -15.46
C TYR A 138 -8.37 2.57 -14.54
N ALA A 139 -8.46 3.84 -14.93
CA ALA A 139 -9.17 4.86 -14.15
C ALA A 139 -10.69 4.56 -14.05
N LYS A 140 -11.29 3.97 -15.08
CA LYS A 140 -12.69 3.54 -15.06
C LYS A 140 -12.91 2.39 -14.07
N GLU A 141 -12.01 1.39 -14.06
CA GLU A 141 -12.15 0.19 -13.24
C GLU A 141 -11.71 0.42 -11.77
N TYR A 142 -10.63 1.18 -11.54
CA TYR A 142 -10.00 1.34 -10.23
C TYR A 142 -9.95 2.78 -9.72
N GLY A 143 -10.47 3.75 -10.47
CA GLY A 143 -10.57 5.13 -10.02
C GLY A 143 -11.73 5.33 -9.03
N LEU A 144 -11.52 6.18 -8.05
CA LEU A 144 -12.59 6.58 -7.12
C LEU A 144 -13.44 7.68 -7.78
N SER A 145 -14.59 7.30 -8.30
CA SER A 145 -15.61 8.22 -8.84
C SER A 145 -16.53 8.74 -7.73
N ASP A 146 -17.28 9.80 -8.01
CA ASP A 146 -18.29 10.33 -7.10
C ASP A 146 -19.32 9.26 -6.69
N THR A 147 -19.74 8.42 -7.61
CA THR A 147 -20.67 7.32 -7.33
C THR A 147 -20.06 6.31 -6.35
N ARG A 148 -18.79 5.95 -6.53
CA ARG A 148 -18.07 5.06 -5.63
C ARG A 148 -17.87 5.69 -4.27
N ALA A 149 -17.52 6.98 -4.22
CA ALA A 149 -17.37 7.70 -2.96
C ALA A 149 -18.69 7.74 -2.16
N GLN A 150 -19.82 7.90 -2.83
CA GLN A 150 -21.16 7.86 -2.21
C GLN A 150 -21.55 6.46 -1.69
N SER A 151 -20.91 5.40 -2.22
CA SER A 151 -21.15 4.02 -1.76
C SER A 151 -20.32 3.63 -0.54
N MET A 152 -19.42 4.49 -0.10
CA MET A 152 -18.61 4.27 1.10
C MET A 152 -19.44 4.43 2.37
N LYS A 153 -18.99 3.83 3.46
CA LYS A 153 -19.54 4.12 4.79
C LYS A 153 -19.35 5.61 5.13
N PRO A 154 -20.28 6.26 5.81
CA PRO A 154 -20.21 7.69 6.13
C PRO A 154 -18.93 8.12 6.84
N GLU A 155 -18.35 7.25 7.67
CA GLU A 155 -17.13 7.50 8.46
C GLU A 155 -15.86 6.94 7.84
N SER A 156 -15.94 6.41 6.59
CA SER A 156 -14.76 5.84 5.93
C SER A 156 -13.72 6.90 5.61
N LEU A 157 -12.47 6.51 5.67
CA LEU A 157 -11.33 7.36 5.36
C LEU A 157 -10.77 7.03 3.97
N ILE A 158 -10.54 8.04 3.15
CA ILE A 158 -9.80 7.92 1.89
C ILE A 158 -8.38 8.40 2.14
N MET A 159 -7.40 7.59 1.78
CA MET A 159 -5.97 7.89 1.94
C MET A 159 -5.23 7.75 0.62
N HIS A 160 -4.15 8.53 0.49
CA HIS A 160 -3.25 8.52 -0.66
C HIS A 160 -1.84 8.84 -0.17
N PRO A 161 -0.78 8.08 -0.55
CA PRO A 161 0.59 8.32 -0.09
C PRO A 161 1.23 9.55 -0.72
#